data_4f041750c2b57b4fc6e95938c33be6f8
#
_entry.id   4f041750c2b57b4fc6e95938c33be6f8
#
_cell.length_a   1.000
_cell.length_b   1.000
_cell.length_c   1.000
_cell.angle_alpha   90.00
_cell.angle_beta   90.00
_cell.angle_gamma   90.00
#
_symmetry.space_group_name_H-M   'P 1'
#
loop_
_entity.id
_entity.type
_entity.pdbx_description
1 polymer ?
#
loop_
_entity_poly.entity_id
_entity_poly.type
_entity_poly.pdbx_seq_one_letter_code
_entity_poly.pdbx_strand_id
1 'polypeptide(L)'
;FGVTEKVTFNTAVTELTYDAPCWHLVTSDGKQEIFDVVISATGILHQPNYPDIDGLDSFQGACFHTARWDHASELKGQRVGIIGTGSTACQIVGAITDQVSEMHVFQRTPHWLSPLPQIAYSTGWNRLLSAFPFMQRLAYHYYCRLMVHTFSAATVGNKFMQRLINKTCVKHLKDN
;
A
#
# COMPACT_ATOMS: atom_id res chain seq x y z
N PHE A 1 5.56 -21.24 -11.41
CA PHE A 1 6.91 -21.02 -10.88
C PHE A 1 7.28 -21.97 -9.75
N GLY A 2 6.36 -22.83 -9.22
CA GLY A 2 6.63 -23.82 -8.17
C GLY A 2 7.06 -23.23 -6.82
N VAL A 3 6.75 -21.96 -6.58
CA VAL A 3 7.20 -21.25 -5.36
C VAL A 3 6.44 -21.73 -4.13
N THR A 4 5.17 -22.08 -4.28
CA THR A 4 4.31 -22.51 -3.16
C THR A 4 4.87 -23.71 -2.40
N GLU A 5 5.53 -24.63 -3.10
CA GLU A 5 6.16 -25.81 -2.51
C GLU A 5 7.38 -25.49 -1.64
N LYS A 6 7.92 -24.26 -1.77
CA LYS A 6 9.08 -23.77 -1.02
C LYS A 6 8.68 -22.84 0.13
N VAL A 7 7.38 -22.65 0.37
CA VAL A 7 6.85 -21.79 1.42
C VAL A 7 6.31 -22.64 2.57
N THR A 8 6.79 -22.39 3.78
CA THR A 8 6.24 -22.97 5.00
C THR A 8 5.16 -22.02 5.51
N PHE A 9 3.90 -22.45 5.44
CA PHE A 9 2.75 -21.68 5.90
C PHE A 9 2.52 -21.85 7.41
N ASN A 10 1.79 -20.91 8.01
CA ASN A 10 1.40 -20.92 9.42
C ASN A 10 2.57 -21.05 10.40
N THR A 11 3.74 -20.59 9.98
CA THR A 11 4.98 -20.71 10.74
C THR A 11 5.60 -19.33 10.88
N ALA A 12 5.58 -18.78 12.08
CA ALA A 12 6.23 -17.49 12.36
C ALA A 12 7.69 -17.73 12.80
N VAL A 13 8.58 -16.82 12.42
CA VAL A 13 9.92 -16.75 13.00
C VAL A 13 9.79 -16.03 14.34
N THR A 14 10.21 -16.70 15.42
CA THR A 14 10.13 -16.19 16.78
C THR A 14 11.46 -15.64 17.28
N GLU A 15 12.56 -16.19 16.77
CA GLU A 15 13.90 -15.73 17.11
C GLU A 15 14.81 -15.81 15.88
N LEU A 16 15.71 -14.84 15.77
CA LEU A 16 16.70 -14.77 14.72
C LEU A 16 18.00 -14.18 15.27
N THR A 17 19.03 -15.00 15.36
CA THR A 17 20.33 -14.63 15.94
C THR A 17 21.44 -14.85 14.92
N TYR A 18 22.33 -13.87 14.79
CA TYR A 18 23.54 -14.03 13.98
C TYR A 18 24.70 -14.46 14.87
N ASP A 19 25.21 -15.66 14.61
CA ASP A 19 26.45 -16.16 15.18
C ASP A 19 27.37 -16.56 14.02
N ALA A 20 28.41 -15.76 13.85
CA ALA A 20 29.25 -15.83 12.66
C ALA A 20 29.81 -17.24 12.38
N PRO A 21 29.70 -17.76 11.15
CA PRO A 21 29.29 -17.05 9.91
C PRO A 21 27.80 -17.21 9.56
N CYS A 22 26.95 -17.76 10.41
CA CYS A 22 25.60 -18.20 10.07
C CYS A 22 24.50 -17.49 10.87
N TRP A 23 23.29 -17.54 10.35
CA TRP A 23 22.06 -17.15 11.04
C TRP A 23 21.39 -18.38 11.66
N HIS A 24 21.03 -18.27 12.91
CA HIS A 24 20.21 -19.24 13.64
C HIS A 24 18.80 -18.72 13.74
N LEU A 25 17.84 -19.50 13.29
CA LEU A 25 16.43 -19.14 13.19
C LEU A 25 15.60 -20.14 13.99
N VAL A 26 14.67 -19.65 14.82
CA VAL A 26 13.71 -20.45 15.55
C VAL A 26 12.31 -20.10 15.09
N THR A 27 11.51 -21.10 14.83
CA THR A 27 10.13 -20.96 14.38
C THR A 27 9.12 -21.22 15.51
N SER A 28 7.86 -20.78 15.31
CA SER A 28 6.79 -20.89 16.28
C SER A 28 6.42 -22.34 16.67
N ASP A 29 6.78 -23.31 15.85
CA ASP A 29 6.66 -24.75 16.12
C ASP A 29 7.89 -25.35 16.81
N GLY A 30 8.87 -24.49 17.15
CA GLY A 30 10.09 -24.87 17.86
C GLY A 30 11.21 -25.44 16.98
N LYS A 31 11.04 -25.44 15.66
CA LYS A 31 12.08 -25.89 14.73
C LYS A 31 13.22 -24.88 14.71
N GLN A 32 14.44 -25.38 14.70
CA GLN A 32 15.66 -24.59 14.56
C GLN A 32 16.30 -24.85 13.20
N GLU A 33 16.67 -23.79 12.52
CA GLU A 33 17.31 -23.86 11.21
C GLU A 33 18.51 -22.91 11.15
N ILE A 34 19.47 -23.23 10.30
CA ILE A 34 20.69 -22.45 10.09
C ILE A 34 20.75 -22.02 8.63
N PHE A 35 21.05 -20.74 8.40
CA PHE A 35 21.14 -20.16 7.09
C PHE A 35 22.38 -19.28 6.94
N ASP A 36 22.95 -19.25 5.75
CA ASP A 36 24.05 -18.33 5.41
C ASP A 36 23.55 -16.90 5.24
N VAL A 37 22.33 -16.74 4.70
CA VAL A 37 21.70 -15.45 4.42
C VAL A 37 20.23 -15.47 4.79
N VAL A 38 19.76 -14.43 5.47
CA VAL A 38 18.33 -14.21 5.77
C VAL A 38 17.87 -12.90 5.14
N ILE A 39 16.76 -12.95 4.42
CA ILE A 39 16.12 -11.78 3.82
C ILE A 39 14.78 -11.54 4.55
N SER A 40 14.70 -10.44 5.28
CA SER A 40 13.45 -10.02 5.90
C SER A 40 12.53 -9.36 4.88
N ALA A 41 11.38 -9.97 4.63
CA ALA A 41 10.34 -9.48 3.72
C ALA A 41 8.97 -9.42 4.44
N THR A 42 8.96 -9.03 5.71
CA THR A 42 7.80 -9.06 6.61
C THR A 42 6.72 -8.01 6.30
N GLY A 43 7.02 -7.06 5.43
CA GLY A 43 6.12 -5.95 5.10
C GLY A 43 6.07 -4.89 6.20
N ILE A 44 5.62 -3.68 5.83
CA ILE A 44 5.56 -2.51 6.73
C ILE A 44 4.13 -2.19 7.20
N LEU A 45 3.11 -2.85 6.65
CA LEU A 45 1.71 -2.51 6.88
C LEU A 45 0.96 -3.53 7.74
N HIS A 46 1.60 -4.61 8.18
CA HIS A 46 0.91 -5.69 8.89
C HIS A 46 0.63 -5.39 10.37
N GLN A 47 1.38 -4.49 10.98
CA GLN A 47 1.15 -4.06 12.36
C GLN A 47 0.59 -2.63 12.37
N PRO A 48 -0.62 -2.43 12.95
CA PRO A 48 -1.18 -1.10 13.12
C PRO A 48 -0.37 -0.29 14.11
N ASN A 49 -0.14 0.99 13.76
CA ASN A 49 0.45 1.96 14.65
C ASN A 49 -0.57 3.08 14.90
N TYR A 50 -1.01 3.21 16.13
CA TYR A 50 -1.93 4.27 16.52
C TYR A 50 -1.18 5.54 16.85
N PRO A 51 -1.74 6.71 16.52
CA PRO A 51 -1.13 7.98 16.89
C PRO A 51 -1.18 8.18 18.41
N ASP A 52 -0.12 8.78 18.96
CA ASP A 52 -0.09 9.22 20.35
C ASP A 52 -0.88 10.55 20.46
N ILE A 53 -2.15 10.43 20.80
CA ILE A 53 -3.10 11.52 20.93
C ILE A 53 -3.83 11.38 22.26
N ASP A 54 -3.77 12.44 23.07
CA ASP A 54 -4.48 12.49 24.35
C ASP A 54 -5.98 12.24 24.16
N GLY A 55 -6.52 11.33 24.95
CA GLY A 55 -7.94 11.02 24.95
C GLY A 55 -8.40 10.00 23.88
N LEU A 56 -7.51 9.42 23.10
CA LEU A 56 -7.87 8.40 22.11
C LEU A 56 -8.58 7.20 22.76
N ASP A 57 -8.09 6.75 23.91
CA ASP A 57 -8.67 5.62 24.65
C ASP A 57 -9.98 5.95 25.33
N SER A 58 -10.31 7.23 25.51
CA SER A 58 -11.56 7.68 26.12
C SER A 58 -12.66 7.96 25.11
N PHE A 59 -12.39 7.83 23.82
CA PHE A 59 -13.37 8.03 22.77
C PHE A 59 -14.47 6.95 22.85
N GLN A 60 -15.74 7.39 22.88
CA GLN A 60 -16.89 6.50 23.08
C GLN A 60 -17.47 5.94 21.78
N GLY A 61 -17.01 6.41 20.63
CA GLY A 61 -17.41 5.90 19.33
C GLY A 61 -16.54 4.73 18.87
N ALA A 62 -16.85 4.15 17.73
CA ALA A 62 -16.00 3.13 17.10
C ALA A 62 -14.69 3.75 16.65
N CYS A 63 -13.57 3.18 17.08
CA CYS A 63 -12.22 3.59 16.72
C CYS A 63 -11.40 2.37 16.34
N PHE A 64 -10.95 2.31 15.10
CA PHE A 64 -10.16 1.18 14.60
C PHE A 64 -9.14 1.61 13.56
N HIS A 65 -8.07 0.84 13.45
CA HIS A 65 -7.05 1.05 12.43
C HIS A 65 -7.47 0.37 11.12
N THR A 66 -7.16 1.00 10.00
CA THR A 66 -7.53 0.49 8.66
C THR A 66 -6.98 -0.90 8.33
N ALA A 67 -5.84 -1.31 8.94
CA ALA A 67 -5.31 -2.67 8.84
C ALA A 67 -6.08 -3.71 9.70
N ARG A 68 -7.01 -3.26 10.53
CA ARG A 68 -7.88 -4.07 11.39
C ARG A 68 -9.28 -3.49 11.27
N TRP A 69 -9.83 -3.57 10.05
CA TRP A 69 -11.15 -3.00 9.74
C TRP A 69 -12.24 -3.67 10.56
N ASP A 70 -13.03 -2.87 11.27
CA ASP A 70 -14.19 -3.37 11.99
C ASP A 70 -15.42 -3.40 11.07
N HIS A 71 -15.74 -4.59 10.60
CA HIS A 71 -16.90 -4.82 9.74
C HIS A 71 -18.24 -4.76 10.47
N ALA A 72 -18.24 -4.75 11.79
CA ALA A 72 -19.47 -4.60 12.59
C ALA A 72 -19.90 -3.13 12.76
N SER A 73 -18.96 -2.20 12.57
CA SER A 73 -19.24 -0.77 12.65
C SER A 73 -19.94 -0.29 11.38
N GLU A 74 -21.21 0.14 11.54
CA GLU A 74 -21.96 0.74 10.45
C GLU A 74 -21.55 2.21 10.24
N LEU A 75 -21.12 2.55 9.01
CA LEU A 75 -20.69 3.90 8.66
C LEU A 75 -21.80 4.75 8.07
N LYS A 76 -22.89 4.13 7.60
CA LYS A 76 -23.98 4.82 6.89
C LYS A 76 -24.64 5.89 7.77
N GLY A 77 -24.62 7.13 7.27
CA GLY A 77 -25.19 8.26 7.97
C GLY A 77 -24.43 8.73 9.20
N GLN A 78 -23.26 8.15 9.50
CA GLN A 78 -22.42 8.54 10.62
C GLN A 78 -21.49 9.71 10.26
N ARG A 79 -21.03 10.44 11.27
CA ARG A 79 -19.90 11.38 11.15
C ARG A 79 -18.60 10.60 11.32
N VAL A 80 -17.72 10.66 10.34
CA VAL A 80 -16.47 9.86 10.30
C VAL A 80 -15.26 10.75 10.29
N GLY A 81 -14.34 10.53 11.22
CA GLY A 81 -13.02 11.12 11.26
C GLY A 81 -11.96 10.14 10.73
N ILE A 82 -11.12 10.60 9.81
CA ILE A 82 -9.99 9.83 9.27
C ILE A 82 -8.70 10.54 9.67
N ILE A 83 -7.84 9.86 10.41
CA ILE A 83 -6.54 10.39 10.81
C ILE A 83 -5.47 9.85 9.86
N GLY A 84 -4.90 10.75 9.07
CA GLY A 84 -3.87 10.43 8.07
C GLY A 84 -4.36 10.61 6.63
N THR A 85 -3.39 10.75 5.73
CA THR A 85 -3.62 11.04 4.30
C THR A 85 -2.75 10.16 3.38
N GLY A 86 -2.29 9.02 3.87
CA GLY A 86 -1.60 8.02 3.06
C GLY A 86 -2.50 7.40 1.99
N SER A 87 -1.95 6.57 1.12
CA SER A 87 -2.71 5.96 0.01
C SER A 87 -3.94 5.17 0.48
N THR A 88 -3.87 4.54 1.66
CA THR A 88 -5.01 3.85 2.27
C THR A 88 -6.13 4.81 2.61
N ALA A 89 -5.83 5.94 3.26
CA ALA A 89 -6.83 6.96 3.59
C ALA A 89 -7.47 7.54 2.33
N CYS A 90 -6.70 7.85 1.28
CA CYS A 90 -7.22 8.34 0.01
C CYS A 90 -8.23 7.35 -0.63
N GLN A 91 -7.95 6.06 -0.58
CA GLN A 91 -8.85 5.03 -1.12
C GLN A 91 -10.13 4.89 -0.27
N ILE A 92 -10.00 4.94 1.05
CA ILE A 92 -11.15 4.86 1.96
C ILE A 92 -12.05 6.08 1.79
N VAL A 93 -11.50 7.29 1.75
CA VAL A 93 -12.27 8.53 1.51
C VAL A 93 -13.13 8.37 0.26
N GLY A 94 -12.53 7.97 -0.87
CA GLY A 94 -13.28 7.76 -2.10
C GLY A 94 -14.34 6.66 -2.04
N ALA A 95 -14.15 5.66 -1.18
CA ALA A 95 -15.07 4.52 -1.09
C ALA A 95 -16.27 4.78 -0.17
N ILE A 96 -16.14 5.66 0.84
CA ILE A 96 -17.19 5.83 1.86
C ILE A 96 -17.85 7.22 1.85
N THR A 97 -17.36 8.18 1.08
CA THR A 97 -17.87 9.56 1.03
C THR A 97 -19.39 9.62 0.81
N ASP A 98 -19.94 8.80 -0.08
CA ASP A 98 -21.36 8.78 -0.39
C ASP A 98 -22.24 8.08 0.67
N GLN A 99 -21.62 7.44 1.65
CA GLN A 99 -22.29 6.64 2.67
C GLN A 99 -22.44 7.38 4.01
N VAL A 100 -21.50 8.28 4.31
CA VAL A 100 -21.42 8.97 5.58
C VAL A 100 -22.17 10.31 5.55
N SER A 101 -22.65 10.79 6.71
CA SER A 101 -23.32 12.10 6.79
C SER A 101 -22.31 13.25 6.77
N GLU A 102 -21.13 13.05 7.32
CA GLU A 102 -20.08 14.03 7.40
C GLU A 102 -18.72 13.34 7.48
N MET A 103 -17.69 13.88 6.80
CA MET A 103 -16.35 13.34 6.82
C MET A 103 -15.33 14.40 7.17
N HIS A 104 -14.48 14.10 8.14
CA HIS A 104 -13.32 14.92 8.52
C HIS A 104 -12.03 14.16 8.27
N VAL A 105 -11.12 14.74 7.51
CA VAL A 105 -9.80 14.16 7.25
C VAL A 105 -8.73 15.02 7.94
N PHE A 106 -8.05 14.41 8.90
CA PHE A 106 -7.00 15.08 9.67
C PHE A 106 -5.63 14.74 9.08
N GLN A 107 -4.90 15.78 8.65
CA GLN A 107 -3.58 15.60 8.06
C GLN A 107 -2.53 16.50 8.74
N ARG A 108 -1.37 15.93 9.02
CA ARG A 108 -0.21 16.68 9.51
C ARG A 108 0.60 17.26 8.36
N THR A 109 0.79 16.47 7.31
CA THR A 109 1.57 16.85 6.12
C THR A 109 0.77 16.53 4.87
N PRO A 110 0.53 17.51 4.00
CA PRO A 110 -0.21 17.26 2.76
C PRO A 110 0.56 16.34 1.82
N HIS A 111 -0.15 15.41 1.18
CA HIS A 111 0.39 14.54 0.15
C HIS A 111 0.06 15.04 -1.25
N TRP A 112 0.99 14.83 -2.17
CA TRP A 112 0.73 15.04 -3.58
C TRP A 112 -0.15 13.93 -4.13
N LEU A 113 -1.28 14.29 -4.72
CA LEU A 113 -2.18 13.37 -5.40
C LEU A 113 -1.95 13.45 -6.89
N SER A 114 -1.54 12.34 -7.50
CA SER A 114 -1.39 12.23 -8.95
C SER A 114 -2.62 11.54 -9.54
N PRO A 115 -3.27 12.12 -10.55
CA PRO A 115 -4.34 11.44 -11.25
C PRO A 115 -3.79 10.20 -11.95
N LEU A 116 -4.35 9.04 -11.63
CA LEU A 116 -4.06 7.79 -12.31
C LEU A 116 -5.32 7.35 -13.05
N PRO A 117 -5.32 7.34 -14.39
CA PRO A 117 -6.45 6.84 -15.13
C PRO A 117 -6.66 5.36 -14.84
N GLN A 118 -7.83 5.00 -14.34
CA GLN A 118 -8.24 3.60 -14.22
C GLN A 118 -8.86 3.16 -15.54
N ILE A 119 -8.17 2.28 -16.25
CA ILE A 119 -8.64 1.73 -17.51
C ILE A 119 -9.07 0.28 -17.26
N ALA A 120 -10.37 0.03 -17.34
CA ALA A 120 -10.90 -1.33 -17.34
C ALA A 120 -10.67 -1.98 -18.70
N TYR A 121 -9.94 -3.08 -18.75
CA TYR A 121 -9.77 -3.83 -19.99
C TYR A 121 -11.05 -4.58 -20.34
N SER A 122 -11.52 -4.42 -21.58
CA SER A 122 -12.66 -5.19 -22.08
C SER A 122 -12.33 -6.68 -22.16
N THR A 123 -13.35 -7.53 -22.14
CA THR A 123 -13.19 -9.00 -22.27
C THR A 123 -12.44 -9.38 -23.54
N GLY A 124 -12.71 -8.66 -24.66
CA GLY A 124 -12.02 -8.89 -25.93
C GLY A 124 -10.53 -8.56 -25.85
N TRP A 125 -10.19 -7.43 -25.18
CA TRP A 125 -8.82 -7.02 -24.97
C TRP A 125 -8.06 -8.01 -24.07
N ASN A 126 -8.70 -8.51 -23.01
CA ASN A 126 -8.11 -9.52 -22.14
C ASN A 126 -7.83 -10.84 -22.91
N ARG A 127 -8.75 -11.27 -23.78
CA ARG A 127 -8.54 -12.45 -24.63
C ARG A 127 -7.38 -12.25 -25.60
N LEU A 128 -7.27 -11.08 -26.23
CA LEU A 128 -6.16 -10.75 -27.14
C LEU A 128 -4.82 -10.79 -26.40
N LEU A 129 -4.73 -10.16 -25.26
CA LEU A 129 -3.51 -10.15 -24.44
C LEU A 129 -3.12 -11.55 -23.96
N SER A 130 -4.10 -12.41 -23.65
CA SER A 130 -3.86 -13.81 -23.27
C SER A 130 -3.38 -14.66 -24.45
N ALA A 131 -3.89 -14.40 -25.65
CA ALA A 131 -3.46 -15.08 -26.86
C ALA A 131 -2.05 -14.67 -27.33
N PHE A 132 -1.62 -13.46 -27.01
CA PHE A 132 -0.34 -12.91 -27.43
C PHE A 132 0.49 -12.41 -26.24
N PRO A 133 1.12 -13.30 -25.44
CA PRO A 133 1.87 -12.92 -24.22
C PRO A 133 3.03 -11.95 -24.48
N PHE A 134 3.59 -11.91 -25.69
CA PHE A 134 4.63 -10.95 -26.04
C PHE A 134 4.14 -9.48 -25.96
N MET A 135 2.86 -9.22 -26.25
CA MET A 135 2.27 -7.89 -26.13
C MET A 135 2.22 -7.44 -24.67
N GLN A 136 1.94 -8.36 -23.75
CA GLN A 136 2.00 -8.07 -22.32
C GLN A 136 3.41 -7.70 -21.89
N ARG A 137 4.44 -8.45 -22.37
CA ARG A 137 5.85 -8.13 -22.09
C ARG A 137 6.24 -6.76 -22.65
N LEU A 138 5.81 -6.45 -23.86
CA LEU A 138 6.11 -5.15 -24.49
C LEU A 138 5.47 -4.00 -23.69
N ALA A 139 4.20 -4.13 -23.33
CA ALA A 139 3.48 -3.17 -22.51
C ALA A 139 4.15 -3.00 -21.14
N TYR A 140 4.50 -4.11 -20.48
CA TYR A 140 5.22 -4.09 -19.21
C TYR A 140 6.54 -3.30 -19.31
N HIS A 141 7.39 -3.61 -20.28
CA HIS A 141 8.65 -2.90 -20.46
C HIS A 141 8.46 -1.42 -20.78
N TYR A 142 7.42 -1.09 -21.57
CA TYR A 142 7.08 0.30 -21.86
C TYR A 142 6.70 1.05 -20.57
N TYR A 143 5.78 0.49 -19.76
CA TYR A 143 5.36 1.13 -18.52
C TYR A 143 6.48 1.20 -17.48
N CYS A 144 7.31 0.17 -17.36
CA CYS A 144 8.47 0.20 -16.47
C CYS A 144 9.44 1.33 -16.87
N ARG A 145 9.76 1.46 -18.15
CA ARG A 145 10.60 2.56 -18.64
C ARG A 145 9.97 3.93 -18.41
N LEU A 146 8.67 4.06 -18.68
CA LEU A 146 7.94 5.30 -18.41
C LEU A 146 8.03 5.69 -16.94
N MET A 147 7.80 4.76 -16.00
CA MET A 147 7.89 5.02 -14.57
C MET A 147 9.29 5.40 -14.13
N VAL A 148 10.31 4.70 -14.64
CA VAL A 148 11.71 5.01 -14.33
C VAL A 148 12.10 6.41 -14.82
N HIS A 149 11.71 6.78 -16.04
CA HIS A 149 12.08 8.08 -16.64
C HIS A 149 11.21 9.25 -16.14
N THR A 150 10.09 8.98 -15.49
CA THR A 150 9.22 10.02 -14.94
C THR A 150 9.30 10.07 -13.42
N PHE A 151 8.63 9.18 -12.73
CA PHE A 151 8.51 9.20 -11.26
C PHE A 151 9.85 8.92 -10.56
N SER A 152 10.57 7.89 -10.97
CA SER A 152 11.87 7.60 -10.35
C SER A 152 12.89 8.70 -10.61
N ALA A 153 12.91 9.26 -11.83
CA ALA A 153 13.78 10.39 -12.14
C ALA A 153 13.42 11.64 -11.29
N ALA A 154 12.14 11.91 -11.06
CA ALA A 154 11.72 12.99 -10.18
C ALA A 154 12.16 12.76 -8.73
N THR A 155 12.05 11.53 -8.25
CA THR A 155 12.45 11.14 -6.87
C THR A 155 13.96 11.32 -6.64
N VAL A 156 14.79 11.01 -7.63
CA VAL A 156 16.25 11.20 -7.55
C VAL A 156 16.70 12.63 -7.90
N GLY A 157 15.78 13.59 -7.99
CA GLY A 157 16.09 15.01 -8.07
C GLY A 157 16.07 15.64 -9.47
N ASN A 158 15.54 14.94 -10.48
CA ASN A 158 15.37 15.55 -11.82
C ASN A 158 14.33 16.67 -11.75
N LYS A 159 14.81 17.92 -11.77
CA LYS A 159 13.99 19.13 -11.63
C LYS A 159 12.93 19.31 -12.74
N PHE A 160 13.20 18.84 -13.94
CA PHE A 160 12.24 18.92 -15.05
C PHE A 160 11.05 17.98 -14.79
N MET A 161 11.32 16.72 -14.41
CA MET A 161 10.28 15.75 -14.09
C MET A 161 9.49 16.13 -12.83
N GLN A 162 10.15 16.69 -11.81
CA GLN A 162 9.48 17.25 -10.63
C GLN A 162 8.49 18.35 -11.01
N ARG A 163 8.90 19.31 -11.86
CA ARG A 163 8.02 20.38 -12.34
C ARG A 163 6.83 19.85 -13.14
N LEU A 164 7.06 18.86 -13.99
CA LEU A 164 6.01 18.25 -14.79
C LEU A 164 4.96 17.55 -13.91
N ILE A 165 5.40 16.74 -12.96
CA ILE A 165 4.52 16.04 -12.03
C ILE A 165 3.75 17.05 -11.15
N ASN A 166 4.45 18.03 -10.57
CA ASN A 166 3.81 19.08 -9.77
C ASN A 166 2.74 19.83 -10.55
N LYS A 167 3.01 20.21 -11.80
CA LYS A 167 2.04 20.88 -12.66
C LYS A 167 0.80 20.01 -12.87
N THR A 168 0.97 18.72 -13.10
CA THR A 168 -0.12 17.76 -13.30
C THR A 168 -0.96 17.60 -12.03
N CYS A 169 -0.32 17.43 -10.86
CA CYS A 169 -1.01 17.31 -9.57
C CYS A 169 -1.78 18.60 -9.23
N VAL A 170 -1.15 19.77 -9.38
CA VAL A 170 -1.80 21.06 -9.08
C VAL A 170 -2.98 21.31 -10.01
N LYS A 171 -2.85 20.95 -11.28
CA LYS A 171 -3.97 21.06 -12.22
C LYS A 171 -5.13 20.16 -11.78
N HIS A 172 -4.86 18.91 -11.47
CA HIS A 172 -5.88 17.96 -10.99
C HIS A 172 -6.62 18.46 -9.75
N LEU A 173 -5.88 19.01 -8.77
CA LEU A 173 -6.47 19.57 -7.55
C LEU A 173 -7.32 20.84 -7.78
N LYS A 174 -7.10 21.57 -8.89
CA LYS A 174 -7.89 22.75 -9.23
C LYS A 174 -9.13 22.43 -10.05
N ASP A 175 -9.08 21.34 -10.80
CA ASP A 175 -10.14 20.92 -11.70
C ASP A 175 -11.21 20.06 -10.97
N ASN A 176 -10.92 19.59 -9.74
CA ASN A 176 -11.79 18.77 -8.87
C ASN A 176 -11.87 19.35 -7.46
#